data_6c9dfa0cfdc1f991e8ea8c1f4f90cb77
#
_entry.id   6c9dfa0cfdc1f991e8ea8c1f4f90cb77
#
_cell.length_a   1.000
_cell.length_b   1.000
_cell.length_c   1.000
_cell.angle_alpha   90.00
_cell.angle_beta   90.00
_cell.angle_gamma   90.00
#
_symmetry.space_group_name_H-M   'P 1'
#
loop_
_entity.id
_entity.type
_entity.pdbx_description
1 polymer ?
#
loop_
_entity_poly.entity_id
_entity_poly.type
_entity_poly.pdbx_seq_one_letter_code
_entity_poly.pdbx_strand_id
1 'polypeptide(L)'
;MSRIETIPELIAYKRDGNEMDEGLISKVVYNIVDGSMSPVQIGAWLMACQINGLTAKETAYLTERMAFSGEHFVAEPDRVDKHSTGGVGDKMSLILAPLLRAAGLRVPMLAGRGLAHTGGTIDKLESIPGFNTGLTLEEMATNPCFISRQSKQIAPADRILYAARDVTATVPSIGLITASIISKKVAEGLDRLVLDVKCGKAAFMKNIDDARALAKSMVEVGTILEVGIVAQITEMDTPIGEMLGNSHEIVEVIDCLKGRGPNDTMELVRIQAEALGVDIEPYLKDGSGLEQFKQMCIRQGVEHSTVESLCDNPWSVLPKAKQRFTWQAPVSGWITDIDAYRLGTILLSMGAGRNHPDDAINHGAGIELLFTVGDYVKAGEPIVHLDMEDYDNHHPGIGDAYTFSDNPPSQSRPSRLIETIYADK
;
A
#
# COMPACT_ATOMS: atom_id res chain seq x y z
N MET A 1 -27.14 -15.34 -31.34
CA MET A 1 -27.11 -14.37 -30.22
C MET A 1 -27.48 -13.00 -30.80
N SER A 2 -28.47 -12.32 -30.22
CA SER A 2 -28.79 -10.93 -30.58
C SER A 2 -27.57 -10.05 -30.35
N ARG A 3 -27.20 -9.20 -31.29
CA ARG A 3 -26.05 -8.32 -31.20
C ARG A 3 -26.34 -7.29 -30.12
N ILE A 4 -25.54 -7.29 -29.02
CA ILE A 4 -25.64 -6.27 -27.94
C ILE A 4 -25.05 -4.97 -28.47
N GLU A 5 -25.88 -3.95 -28.63
CA GLU A 5 -25.49 -2.69 -29.31
C GLU A 5 -25.57 -1.48 -28.40
N THR A 6 -26.46 -1.49 -27.40
CA THR A 6 -26.71 -0.34 -26.54
C THR A 6 -26.14 -0.54 -25.13
N ILE A 7 -25.84 0.57 -24.42
CA ILE A 7 -25.38 0.55 -23.03
C ILE A 7 -26.40 -0.14 -22.09
N PRO A 8 -27.72 0.11 -22.17
CA PRO A 8 -28.71 -0.62 -21.38
C PRO A 8 -28.68 -2.15 -21.61
N GLU A 9 -28.43 -2.61 -22.84
CA GLU A 9 -28.29 -4.04 -23.15
C GLU A 9 -27.02 -4.64 -22.52
N LEU A 10 -25.88 -3.91 -22.51
CA LEU A 10 -24.65 -4.31 -21.84
C LEU A 10 -24.89 -4.50 -20.32
N ILE A 11 -25.58 -3.54 -19.70
CA ILE A 11 -25.94 -3.60 -18.27
C ILE A 11 -26.88 -4.77 -18.01
N ALA A 12 -27.94 -4.94 -18.84
CA ALA A 12 -28.89 -6.01 -18.70
C ALA A 12 -28.24 -7.40 -18.83
N TYR A 13 -27.30 -7.54 -19.78
CA TYR A 13 -26.56 -8.79 -19.98
C TYR A 13 -25.81 -9.22 -18.72
N LYS A 14 -25.08 -8.29 -18.07
CA LYS A 14 -24.39 -8.59 -16.80
C LYS A 14 -25.35 -8.74 -15.65
N ARG A 15 -26.41 -7.94 -15.57
CA ARG A 15 -27.47 -8.06 -14.54
C ARG A 15 -28.11 -9.45 -14.54
N ASP A 16 -28.30 -10.04 -15.72
CA ASP A 16 -28.95 -11.36 -15.88
C ASP A 16 -27.97 -12.52 -15.64
N GLY A 17 -26.76 -12.25 -15.15
CA GLY A 17 -25.75 -13.23 -14.73
C GLY A 17 -24.94 -13.83 -15.89
N ASN A 18 -24.99 -13.23 -17.08
CA ASN A 18 -24.23 -13.72 -18.21
C ASN A 18 -22.75 -13.31 -18.14
N GLU A 19 -21.86 -14.19 -18.59
CA GLU A 19 -20.43 -13.91 -18.73
C GLU A 19 -20.18 -12.99 -19.95
N MET A 20 -19.50 -11.90 -19.73
CA MET A 20 -19.15 -10.93 -20.78
C MET A 20 -17.85 -11.37 -21.47
N ASP A 21 -17.86 -11.47 -22.77
CA ASP A 21 -16.64 -11.67 -23.56
C ASP A 21 -15.78 -10.40 -23.63
N GLU A 22 -14.58 -10.54 -24.20
CA GLU A 22 -13.62 -9.45 -24.38
C GLU A 22 -14.21 -8.25 -25.13
N GLY A 23 -15.03 -8.50 -26.17
CA GLY A 23 -15.66 -7.46 -26.98
C GLY A 23 -16.69 -6.64 -26.18
N LEU A 24 -17.47 -7.28 -25.31
CA LEU A 24 -18.44 -6.62 -24.45
C LEU A 24 -17.76 -5.80 -23.35
N ILE A 25 -16.73 -6.35 -22.70
CA ILE A 25 -15.91 -5.63 -21.71
C ILE A 25 -15.23 -4.42 -22.38
N SER A 26 -14.66 -4.58 -23.57
CA SER A 26 -14.05 -3.47 -24.33
C SER A 26 -15.03 -2.34 -24.60
N LYS A 27 -16.28 -2.67 -24.98
CA LYS A 27 -17.34 -1.66 -25.17
C LYS A 27 -17.67 -0.93 -23.87
N VAL A 28 -17.74 -1.65 -22.72
CA VAL A 28 -17.98 -1.01 -21.41
C VAL A 28 -16.89 -0.01 -21.10
N VAL A 29 -15.61 -0.43 -21.15
CA VAL A 29 -14.47 0.44 -20.81
C VAL A 29 -14.38 1.63 -21.77
N TYR A 30 -14.58 1.41 -23.07
CA TYR A 30 -14.60 2.49 -24.07
C TYR A 30 -15.67 3.54 -23.73
N ASN A 31 -16.93 3.11 -23.52
CA ASN A 31 -18.04 4.02 -23.22
C ASN A 31 -17.90 4.74 -21.85
N ILE A 32 -17.12 4.18 -20.92
CA ILE A 32 -16.76 4.84 -19.66
C ILE A 32 -15.78 5.98 -19.92
N VAL A 33 -14.73 5.71 -20.71
CA VAL A 33 -13.63 6.67 -20.94
C VAL A 33 -14.05 7.81 -21.86
N ASP A 34 -14.84 7.51 -22.90
CA ASP A 34 -15.35 8.55 -23.84
C ASP A 34 -16.54 9.35 -23.28
N GLY A 35 -17.09 8.94 -22.11
CA GLY A 35 -18.19 9.62 -21.43
C GLY A 35 -19.58 9.28 -21.96
N SER A 36 -19.72 8.33 -22.90
CA SER A 36 -21.03 7.88 -23.43
C SER A 36 -21.84 7.11 -22.37
N MET A 37 -21.17 6.44 -21.44
CA MET A 37 -21.80 5.78 -20.29
C MET A 37 -21.95 6.76 -19.13
N SER A 38 -23.19 7.15 -18.81
CA SER A 38 -23.47 8.10 -17.74
C SER A 38 -23.10 7.55 -16.36
N PRO A 39 -22.87 8.41 -15.33
CA PRO A 39 -22.58 7.95 -13.97
C PRO A 39 -23.64 6.98 -13.40
N VAL A 40 -24.93 7.19 -13.73
CA VAL A 40 -26.02 6.29 -13.32
C VAL A 40 -25.89 4.90 -13.95
N GLN A 41 -25.51 4.86 -15.23
CA GLN A 41 -25.29 3.61 -15.96
C GLN A 41 -24.02 2.89 -15.47
N ILE A 42 -22.95 3.62 -15.18
CA ILE A 42 -21.74 3.06 -14.54
C ILE A 42 -22.10 2.42 -13.20
N GLY A 43 -22.83 3.12 -12.32
CA GLY A 43 -23.30 2.57 -11.06
C GLY A 43 -24.16 1.31 -11.21
N ALA A 44 -25.07 1.29 -12.19
CA ALA A 44 -25.89 0.11 -12.48
C ALA A 44 -25.06 -1.09 -12.93
N TRP A 45 -24.07 -0.88 -13.82
CA TRP A 45 -23.15 -1.93 -14.28
C TRP A 45 -22.27 -2.44 -13.15
N LEU A 46 -21.71 -1.54 -12.33
CA LEU A 46 -20.91 -1.90 -11.15
C LEU A 46 -21.72 -2.75 -10.15
N MET A 47 -22.98 -2.40 -9.91
CA MET A 47 -23.86 -3.17 -9.04
C MET A 47 -24.18 -4.55 -9.63
N ALA A 48 -24.37 -4.65 -10.95
CA ALA A 48 -24.52 -5.95 -11.62
C ALA A 48 -23.28 -6.84 -11.44
N CYS A 49 -22.09 -6.25 -11.54
CA CYS A 49 -20.82 -6.95 -11.27
C CYS A 49 -20.69 -7.33 -9.78
N GLN A 50 -21.13 -6.47 -8.85
CA GLN A 50 -21.10 -6.77 -7.41
C GLN A 50 -21.98 -7.97 -7.06
N ILE A 51 -23.18 -8.03 -7.63
CA ILE A 51 -24.17 -9.07 -7.31
C ILE A 51 -23.83 -10.41 -7.98
N ASN A 52 -23.46 -10.40 -9.26
CA ASN A 52 -23.23 -11.61 -10.04
C ASN A 52 -21.76 -12.07 -10.07
N GLY A 53 -20.84 -11.26 -9.52
CA GLY A 53 -19.40 -11.50 -9.62
C GLY A 53 -18.85 -11.24 -11.03
N LEU A 54 -17.54 -11.34 -11.16
CA LEU A 54 -16.81 -11.39 -12.42
C LEU A 54 -16.03 -12.71 -12.45
N THR A 55 -16.05 -13.42 -13.57
CA THR A 55 -15.18 -14.58 -13.77
C THR A 55 -13.72 -14.11 -13.87
N ALA A 56 -12.75 -15.02 -13.75
CA ALA A 56 -11.34 -14.70 -13.93
C ALA A 56 -11.07 -14.09 -15.32
N LYS A 57 -11.73 -14.60 -16.36
CA LYS A 57 -11.61 -14.07 -17.73
C LYS A 57 -12.20 -12.66 -17.85
N GLU A 58 -13.40 -12.41 -17.34
CA GLU A 58 -14.00 -11.09 -17.29
C GLU A 58 -13.10 -10.09 -16.53
N THR A 59 -12.55 -10.52 -15.40
CA THR A 59 -11.64 -9.71 -14.59
C THR A 59 -10.35 -9.39 -15.35
N ALA A 60 -9.78 -10.37 -16.06
CA ALA A 60 -8.58 -10.17 -16.88
C ALA A 60 -8.85 -9.22 -18.05
N TYR A 61 -9.95 -9.39 -18.80
CA TYR A 61 -10.33 -8.48 -19.88
C TYR A 61 -10.55 -7.05 -19.37
N LEU A 62 -11.26 -6.92 -18.24
CA LEU A 62 -11.48 -5.62 -17.62
C LEU A 62 -10.16 -4.98 -17.20
N THR A 63 -9.29 -5.73 -16.57
CA THR A 63 -7.94 -5.30 -16.14
C THR A 63 -7.14 -4.78 -17.33
N GLU A 64 -7.07 -5.55 -18.39
CA GLU A 64 -6.32 -5.22 -19.61
C GLU A 64 -6.88 -3.96 -20.27
N ARG A 65 -8.19 -3.89 -20.48
CA ARG A 65 -8.83 -2.72 -21.12
C ARG A 65 -8.70 -1.46 -20.25
N MET A 66 -8.73 -1.59 -18.93
CA MET A 66 -8.45 -0.48 -18.01
C MET A 66 -7.00 -0.03 -18.09
N ALA A 67 -6.03 -0.95 -18.10
CA ALA A 67 -4.61 -0.65 -18.23
C ALA A 67 -4.31 0.14 -19.50
N PHE A 68 -4.84 -0.33 -20.63
CA PHE A 68 -4.62 0.28 -21.95
C PHE A 68 -5.64 1.37 -22.32
N SER A 69 -6.45 1.82 -21.38
CA SER A 69 -7.37 2.94 -21.59
C SER A 69 -6.69 4.31 -21.67
N GLY A 70 -5.40 4.37 -21.34
CA GLY A 70 -4.56 5.57 -21.38
C GLY A 70 -3.12 5.24 -21.70
N GLU A 71 -2.22 6.12 -21.25
CA GLU A 71 -0.78 5.92 -21.42
C GLU A 71 -0.29 4.73 -20.56
N HIS A 72 0.68 4.01 -21.07
CA HIS A 72 1.28 2.86 -20.44
C HIS A 72 2.73 2.68 -20.89
N PHE A 73 3.50 1.94 -20.10
CA PHE A 73 4.90 1.59 -20.43
C PHE A 73 4.94 0.23 -21.13
N VAL A 74 5.91 0.06 -22.01
CA VAL A 74 6.18 -1.24 -22.63
C VAL A 74 6.71 -2.19 -21.57
N ALA A 75 6.25 -3.43 -21.56
CA ALA A 75 6.74 -4.46 -20.64
C ALA A 75 8.22 -4.75 -20.88
N GLU A 76 9.00 -4.82 -19.81
CA GLU A 76 10.42 -5.11 -19.83
C GLU A 76 10.77 -6.14 -18.73
N PRO A 77 11.64 -7.12 -19.00
CA PRO A 77 11.87 -8.27 -18.12
C PRO A 77 12.55 -7.93 -16.77
N ASP A 78 13.07 -6.74 -16.61
CA ASP A 78 13.70 -6.26 -15.38
C ASP A 78 12.80 -5.30 -14.56
N ARG A 79 11.57 -5.06 -15.02
CA ARG A 79 10.60 -4.20 -14.30
C ARG A 79 9.84 -4.98 -13.25
N VAL A 80 9.98 -4.54 -12.03
CA VAL A 80 9.33 -5.18 -10.86
C VAL A 80 8.68 -4.16 -9.96
N ASP A 81 7.65 -4.58 -9.23
CA ASP A 81 7.01 -3.75 -8.24
C ASP A 81 6.46 -4.55 -7.06
N LYS A 82 6.11 -3.85 -6.01
CA LYS A 82 5.36 -4.35 -4.84
C LYS A 82 4.12 -3.50 -4.64
N HIS A 83 2.99 -4.15 -4.44
CA HIS A 83 1.76 -3.47 -4.05
C HIS A 83 1.20 -4.04 -2.75
N SER A 84 0.71 -3.16 -1.87
CA SER A 84 0.05 -3.54 -0.63
C SER A 84 -1.41 -3.11 -0.64
N THR A 85 -2.26 -3.89 0.03
CA THR A 85 -3.65 -3.49 0.27
C THR A 85 -3.79 -2.44 1.37
N GLY A 86 -2.68 -1.99 1.96
CA GLY A 86 -2.63 -0.95 2.97
C GLY A 86 -2.66 -1.46 4.41
N GLY A 87 -1.94 -0.78 5.29
CA GLY A 87 -1.80 -1.14 6.70
C GLY A 87 -1.27 0.00 7.54
N VAL A 88 -1.04 -0.25 8.82
CA VAL A 88 -0.47 0.69 9.79
C VAL A 88 1.02 0.38 9.96
N GLY A 89 1.88 1.37 9.66
CA GLY A 89 3.33 1.19 9.63
C GLY A 89 3.86 0.50 8.36
N ASP A 90 3.05 0.36 7.30
CA ASP A 90 3.47 -0.24 6.03
C ASP A 90 4.38 0.71 5.24
N LYS A 91 5.67 0.62 5.51
CA LYS A 91 6.76 1.34 4.84
C LYS A 91 7.57 0.47 3.88
N MET A 92 7.15 -0.78 3.65
CA MET A 92 7.90 -1.78 2.87
C MET A 92 8.32 -1.28 1.49
N SER A 93 7.45 -0.58 0.79
CA SER A 93 7.73 -0.02 -0.55
C SER A 93 8.94 0.92 -0.56
N LEU A 94 9.10 1.72 0.49
CA LEU A 94 10.19 2.70 0.62
C LEU A 94 11.56 2.05 0.86
N ILE A 95 11.57 0.86 1.48
CA ILE A 95 12.77 0.08 1.76
C ILE A 95 13.08 -0.81 0.55
N LEU A 96 12.05 -1.45 0.01
CA LEU A 96 12.19 -2.47 -1.03
C LEU A 96 12.62 -1.85 -2.38
N ALA A 97 12.02 -0.72 -2.78
CA ALA A 97 12.32 -0.10 -4.07
C ALA A 97 13.82 0.19 -4.28
N PRO A 98 14.54 0.87 -3.35
CA PRO A 98 15.96 1.09 -3.51
C PRO A 98 16.80 -0.19 -3.42
N LEU A 99 16.41 -1.21 -2.63
CA LEU A 99 17.10 -2.48 -2.56
C LEU A 99 16.96 -3.28 -3.86
N LEU A 100 15.79 -3.33 -4.45
CA LEU A 100 15.55 -3.94 -5.77
C LEU A 100 16.34 -3.20 -6.86
N ARG A 101 16.43 -1.86 -6.77
CA ARG A 101 17.26 -1.08 -7.69
C ARG A 101 18.74 -1.37 -7.50
N ALA A 102 19.24 -1.54 -6.28
CA ALA A 102 20.62 -1.97 -6.01
C ALA A 102 20.92 -3.33 -6.63
N ALA A 103 19.94 -4.23 -6.68
CA ALA A 103 20.02 -5.51 -7.38
C ALA A 103 19.97 -5.41 -8.93
N GLY A 104 19.89 -4.18 -9.49
CA GLY A 104 19.91 -3.94 -10.93
C GLY A 104 18.52 -3.85 -11.58
N LEU A 105 17.43 -4.09 -10.85
CA LEU A 105 16.07 -4.06 -11.37
C LEU A 105 15.55 -2.63 -11.58
N ARG A 106 14.54 -2.47 -12.41
CA ARG A 106 13.78 -1.24 -12.55
C ARG A 106 12.52 -1.29 -11.70
N VAL A 107 12.24 -0.20 -10.98
CA VAL A 107 11.13 -0.14 -10.03
C VAL A 107 10.25 1.08 -10.34
N PRO A 108 9.30 0.98 -11.28
CA PRO A 108 8.40 2.06 -11.67
C PRO A 108 7.16 2.10 -10.78
N MET A 109 7.33 2.32 -9.48
CA MET A 109 6.27 2.16 -8.50
C MET A 109 5.24 3.29 -8.54
N LEU A 110 3.99 2.96 -8.84
CA LEU A 110 2.84 3.85 -8.63
C LEU A 110 2.17 3.51 -7.29
N ALA A 111 2.10 4.50 -6.41
CA ALA A 111 1.57 4.34 -5.07
C ALA A 111 0.41 5.32 -4.79
N GLY A 112 -0.37 5.00 -3.75
CA GLY A 112 -1.51 5.80 -3.30
C GLY A 112 -1.19 6.66 -2.09
N ARG A 113 -2.12 7.60 -1.82
CA ARG A 113 -2.20 8.32 -0.55
C ARG A 113 -2.90 7.46 0.50
N GLY A 114 -2.68 7.78 1.77
CA GLY A 114 -3.40 7.16 2.87
C GLY A 114 -4.89 7.48 2.84
N LEU A 115 -5.69 6.52 3.27
CA LEU A 115 -7.14 6.65 3.42
C LEU A 115 -7.55 6.08 4.77
N ALA A 116 -8.41 6.79 5.48
CA ALA A 116 -8.87 6.42 6.81
C ALA A 116 -7.67 6.16 7.77
N HIS A 117 -7.65 5.02 8.45
CA HIS A 117 -6.64 4.65 9.44
C HIS A 117 -5.31 4.15 8.84
N THR A 118 -5.21 4.01 7.50
CA THR A 118 -3.99 3.51 6.85
C THR A 118 -3.05 4.65 6.44
N GLY A 119 -1.75 4.48 6.60
CA GLY A 119 -0.73 5.42 6.13
C GLY A 119 -0.45 5.26 4.64
N GLY A 120 -0.33 6.39 3.91
CA GLY A 120 -0.03 6.38 2.46
C GLY A 120 1.46 6.46 2.16
N THR A 121 1.92 5.69 1.20
CA THR A 121 3.33 5.74 0.72
C THR A 121 3.70 7.13 0.21
N ILE A 122 2.79 7.76 -0.53
CA ILE A 122 2.99 9.12 -1.07
C ILE A 122 3.09 10.15 0.07
N ASP A 123 2.23 10.06 1.08
CA ASP A 123 2.21 11.00 2.20
C ASP A 123 3.51 10.95 3.02
N LYS A 124 4.11 9.75 3.15
CA LYS A 124 5.40 9.57 3.81
C LYS A 124 6.52 10.23 3.02
N LEU A 125 6.59 10.04 1.71
CA LEU A 125 7.59 10.67 0.84
C LEU A 125 7.45 12.20 0.79
N GLU A 126 6.23 12.72 0.84
CA GLU A 126 5.96 14.17 0.89
C GLU A 126 6.40 14.82 2.21
N SER A 127 6.74 14.04 3.25
CA SER A 127 7.40 14.56 4.45
C SER A 127 8.87 14.93 4.21
N ILE A 128 9.50 14.42 3.14
CA ILE A 128 10.87 14.78 2.76
C ILE A 128 10.83 16.11 1.97
N PRO A 129 11.46 17.18 2.46
CA PRO A 129 11.42 18.46 1.78
C PRO A 129 11.95 18.38 0.35
N GLY A 130 11.14 18.85 -0.60
CA GLY A 130 11.49 18.86 -2.02
C GLY A 130 11.20 17.58 -2.79
N PHE A 131 10.71 16.50 -2.14
CA PHE A 131 10.43 15.26 -2.84
C PHE A 131 9.21 15.39 -3.77
N ASN A 132 9.41 15.23 -5.08
CA ASN A 132 8.37 15.29 -6.09
C ASN A 132 7.71 13.91 -6.26
N THR A 133 6.48 13.78 -5.78
CA THR A 133 5.65 12.57 -5.96
C THR A 133 4.80 12.61 -7.22
N GLY A 134 4.83 13.70 -7.98
CA GLY A 134 4.00 13.91 -9.17
C GLY A 134 4.80 13.94 -10.46
N LEU A 135 5.54 12.88 -10.74
CA LEU A 135 6.35 12.79 -11.95
C LEU A 135 5.50 12.83 -13.21
N THR A 136 6.02 13.47 -14.26
CA THR A 136 5.49 13.38 -15.62
C THR A 136 5.80 12.01 -16.24
N LEU A 137 5.10 11.65 -17.31
CA LEU A 137 5.37 10.39 -18.01
C LEU A 137 6.79 10.33 -18.59
N GLU A 138 7.33 11.45 -19.04
CA GLU A 138 8.71 11.54 -19.54
C GLU A 138 9.73 11.31 -18.42
N GLU A 139 9.53 11.91 -17.24
CA GLU A 139 10.36 11.67 -16.06
C GLU A 139 10.28 10.20 -15.61
N MET A 140 9.07 9.61 -15.60
CA MET A 140 8.88 8.19 -15.27
C MET A 140 9.58 7.27 -16.27
N ALA A 141 9.51 7.55 -17.57
CA ALA A 141 10.11 6.74 -18.61
C ALA A 141 11.65 6.67 -18.53
N THR A 142 12.27 7.74 -18.05
CA THR A 142 13.74 7.85 -17.95
C THR A 142 14.29 7.47 -16.58
N ASN A 143 13.44 7.42 -15.53
CA ASN A 143 13.87 7.12 -14.16
C ASN A 143 13.79 5.60 -13.90
N PRO A 144 14.91 4.94 -13.59
CA PRO A 144 14.93 3.49 -13.38
C PRO A 144 14.35 3.06 -12.02
N CYS A 145 14.18 3.98 -11.07
CA CYS A 145 13.58 3.70 -9.77
C CYS A 145 12.90 4.97 -9.26
N PHE A 146 11.59 4.90 -9.12
CA PHE A 146 10.79 5.99 -8.60
C PHE A 146 9.56 5.49 -7.85
N ILE A 147 9.03 6.32 -6.95
CA ILE A 147 7.73 6.13 -6.33
C ILE A 147 6.91 7.40 -6.58
N SER A 148 5.86 7.29 -7.36
CA SER A 148 5.02 8.42 -7.78
C SER A 148 3.54 8.13 -7.57
N ARG A 149 2.76 9.20 -7.44
CA ARG A 149 1.30 9.09 -7.53
C ARG A 149 0.89 8.77 -8.96
N GLN A 150 -0.23 8.07 -9.11
CA GLN A 150 -0.81 7.81 -10.41
C GLN A 150 -1.11 9.11 -11.16
N SER A 151 -0.68 9.21 -12.41
CA SER A 151 -1.08 10.31 -13.29
C SER A 151 -2.52 10.11 -13.78
N LYS A 152 -3.16 11.21 -14.20
CA LYS A 152 -4.51 11.13 -14.83
C LYS A 152 -4.51 10.41 -16.18
N GLN A 153 -3.34 10.22 -16.77
CA GLN A 153 -3.15 9.61 -18.10
C GLN A 153 -2.97 8.10 -18.02
N ILE A 154 -2.51 7.56 -16.86
CA ILE A 154 -2.34 6.12 -16.66
C ILE A 154 -3.64 5.51 -16.16
N ALA A 155 -4.17 4.50 -16.86
CA ALA A 155 -5.39 3.77 -16.54
C ALA A 155 -6.59 4.69 -16.17
N PRO A 156 -6.98 5.68 -17.00
CA PRO A 156 -8.05 6.63 -16.67
C PRO A 156 -9.40 5.98 -16.39
N ALA A 157 -9.68 4.82 -16.99
CA ALA A 157 -10.88 4.03 -16.70
C ALA A 157 -10.95 3.61 -15.21
N ASP A 158 -9.82 3.22 -14.61
CA ASP A 158 -9.77 2.86 -13.19
C ASP A 158 -10.19 4.04 -12.31
N ARG A 159 -9.68 5.23 -12.58
CA ARG A 159 -10.03 6.43 -11.82
C ARG A 159 -11.54 6.72 -11.84
N ILE A 160 -12.18 6.57 -13.01
CA ILE A 160 -13.62 6.81 -13.18
C ILE A 160 -14.41 5.73 -12.42
N LEU A 161 -14.05 4.47 -12.62
CA LEU A 161 -14.70 3.33 -11.97
C LEU A 161 -14.53 3.38 -10.44
N TYR A 162 -13.33 3.67 -9.95
CA TYR A 162 -13.07 3.74 -8.50
C TYR A 162 -13.89 4.84 -7.84
N ALA A 163 -13.96 6.03 -8.44
CA ALA A 163 -14.80 7.12 -7.93
C ALA A 163 -16.31 6.75 -7.91
N ALA A 164 -16.77 5.99 -8.90
CA ALA A 164 -18.15 5.52 -8.92
C ALA A 164 -18.39 4.42 -7.86
N ARG A 165 -17.43 3.51 -7.64
CA ARG A 165 -17.53 2.43 -6.64
C ARG A 165 -17.67 2.96 -5.22
N ASP A 166 -16.96 4.04 -4.89
CA ASP A 166 -16.98 4.66 -3.57
C ASP A 166 -18.40 5.11 -3.17
N VAL A 167 -19.16 5.63 -4.13
CA VAL A 167 -20.54 6.15 -3.88
C VAL A 167 -21.66 5.15 -4.20
N THR A 168 -21.35 3.98 -4.75
CA THR A 168 -22.35 2.96 -5.14
C THR A 168 -22.30 1.70 -4.29
N ALA A 169 -21.51 1.67 -3.20
CA ALA A 169 -21.33 0.53 -2.31
C ALA A 169 -20.84 -0.75 -3.06
N THR A 170 -20.03 -0.58 -4.10
CA THR A 170 -19.48 -1.68 -4.90
C THR A 170 -17.96 -1.87 -4.71
N VAL A 171 -17.39 -1.25 -3.66
CA VAL A 171 -15.98 -1.41 -3.30
C VAL A 171 -15.63 -2.87 -2.95
N PRO A 172 -16.47 -3.67 -2.24
CA PRO A 172 -16.09 -5.01 -1.79
C PRO A 172 -15.98 -6.08 -2.89
N SER A 173 -16.32 -5.79 -4.14
CA SER A 173 -16.24 -6.78 -5.24
C SER A 173 -14.79 -7.21 -5.52
N ILE A 174 -14.46 -8.49 -5.30
CA ILE A 174 -13.11 -9.05 -5.50
C ILE A 174 -12.62 -8.81 -6.94
N GLY A 175 -13.43 -9.12 -7.95
CA GLY A 175 -13.04 -8.90 -9.35
C GLY A 175 -12.77 -7.42 -9.68
N LEU A 176 -13.58 -6.50 -9.14
CA LEU A 176 -13.36 -5.06 -9.34
C LEU A 176 -12.15 -4.54 -8.54
N ILE A 177 -11.85 -5.09 -7.36
CA ILE A 177 -10.62 -4.77 -6.61
C ILE A 177 -9.41 -5.24 -7.41
N THR A 178 -9.45 -6.49 -7.87
CA THR A 178 -8.39 -7.10 -8.70
C THR A 178 -8.12 -6.27 -9.94
N ALA A 179 -9.16 -5.95 -10.73
CA ALA A 179 -9.02 -5.15 -11.93
C ALA A 179 -8.44 -3.76 -11.65
N SER A 180 -8.89 -3.10 -10.57
CA SER A 180 -8.38 -1.79 -10.17
C SER A 180 -6.89 -1.81 -9.80
N ILE A 181 -6.44 -2.80 -9.03
CA ILE A 181 -5.03 -2.91 -8.62
C ILE A 181 -4.16 -3.31 -9.81
N ILE A 182 -4.50 -4.41 -10.48
CA ILE A 182 -3.64 -5.01 -11.49
C ILE A 182 -3.58 -4.16 -12.78
N SER A 183 -4.63 -3.43 -13.15
CA SER A 183 -4.59 -2.56 -14.33
C SER A 183 -3.48 -1.50 -14.26
N LYS A 184 -3.25 -0.92 -13.08
CA LYS A 184 -2.15 0.02 -12.89
C LYS A 184 -0.78 -0.65 -13.04
N LYS A 185 -0.66 -1.87 -12.52
CA LYS A 185 0.57 -2.67 -12.56
C LYS A 185 0.89 -3.17 -13.97
N VAL A 186 -0.13 -3.53 -14.74
CA VAL A 186 0.01 -3.82 -16.17
C VAL A 186 0.44 -2.55 -16.95
N ALA A 187 -0.17 -1.40 -16.66
CA ALA A 187 0.19 -0.13 -17.29
C ALA A 187 1.62 0.34 -16.95
N GLU A 188 2.21 -0.10 -15.83
CA GLU A 188 3.62 0.10 -15.47
C GLU A 188 4.59 -0.74 -16.33
N GLY A 189 4.09 -1.72 -17.09
CA GLY A 189 4.89 -2.61 -17.93
C GLY A 189 5.74 -3.59 -17.12
N LEU A 190 5.19 -4.16 -16.07
CA LEU A 190 5.90 -5.05 -15.15
C LEU A 190 6.09 -6.45 -15.74
N ASP A 191 7.24 -7.06 -15.43
CA ASP A 191 7.56 -8.47 -15.57
C ASP A 191 7.06 -9.27 -14.35
N ARG A 192 7.39 -8.77 -13.14
CA ARG A 192 7.04 -9.43 -11.88
C ARG A 192 6.48 -8.45 -10.86
N LEU A 193 5.54 -8.95 -10.07
CA LEU A 193 4.86 -8.20 -9.01
C LEU A 193 4.71 -9.06 -7.75
N VAL A 194 5.09 -8.52 -6.60
CA VAL A 194 4.68 -9.09 -5.31
C VAL A 194 3.52 -8.28 -4.74
N LEU A 195 2.47 -8.99 -4.36
CA LEU A 195 1.29 -8.43 -3.71
C LEU A 195 1.32 -8.75 -2.22
N ASP A 196 1.19 -7.73 -1.41
CA ASP A 196 1.09 -7.82 0.05
C ASP A 196 -0.37 -7.62 0.46
N VAL A 197 -1.08 -8.74 0.59
CA VAL A 197 -2.50 -8.76 0.98
C VAL A 197 -2.59 -8.78 2.50
N LYS A 198 -2.84 -7.62 3.09
CA LYS A 198 -3.00 -7.48 4.54
C LYS A 198 -4.26 -8.16 5.03
N CYS A 199 -4.16 -8.92 6.12
CA CYS A 199 -5.26 -9.62 6.78
C CYS A 199 -5.25 -9.32 8.28
N GLY A 200 -6.37 -8.95 8.86
CA GLY A 200 -6.51 -8.68 10.29
C GLY A 200 -7.31 -7.43 10.63
N LYS A 201 -7.31 -7.03 11.91
CA LYS A 201 -8.13 -5.94 12.47
C LYS A 201 -7.92 -4.61 11.73
N ALA A 202 -6.69 -4.29 11.35
CA ALA A 202 -6.34 -3.03 10.67
C ALA A 202 -6.25 -3.15 9.15
N ALA A 203 -6.57 -4.30 8.55
CA ALA A 203 -6.59 -4.54 7.12
C ALA A 203 -7.99 -4.32 6.51
N PHE A 204 -8.07 -4.22 5.17
CA PHE A 204 -9.33 -4.30 4.45
C PHE A 204 -9.91 -5.73 4.51
N MET A 205 -9.06 -6.76 4.36
CA MET A 205 -9.47 -8.16 4.50
C MET A 205 -9.44 -8.53 5.99
N LYS A 206 -10.62 -8.69 6.60
CA LYS A 206 -10.76 -8.95 8.04
C LYS A 206 -10.54 -10.41 8.41
N ASN A 207 -10.69 -11.31 7.46
CA ASN A 207 -10.52 -12.75 7.64
C ASN A 207 -9.68 -13.36 6.53
N ILE A 208 -9.14 -14.53 6.82
CA ILE A 208 -8.18 -15.21 5.95
C ILE A 208 -8.82 -15.70 4.63
N ASP A 209 -10.09 -16.05 4.64
CA ASP A 209 -10.76 -16.60 3.45
C ASP A 209 -10.99 -15.51 2.39
N ASP A 210 -11.39 -14.30 2.81
CA ASP A 210 -11.49 -13.14 1.92
C ASP A 210 -10.10 -12.73 1.38
N ALA A 211 -9.08 -12.75 2.24
CA ALA A 211 -7.70 -12.47 1.82
C ALA A 211 -7.20 -13.48 0.78
N ARG A 212 -7.47 -14.78 0.98
CA ARG A 212 -7.15 -15.84 0.00
C ARG A 212 -7.90 -15.66 -1.31
N ALA A 213 -9.19 -15.35 -1.25
CA ALA A 213 -10.01 -15.16 -2.44
C ALA A 213 -9.47 -13.98 -3.29
N LEU A 214 -9.11 -12.85 -2.65
CA LEU A 214 -8.51 -11.72 -3.34
C LEU A 214 -7.13 -12.07 -3.91
N ALA A 215 -6.26 -12.68 -3.11
CA ALA A 215 -4.91 -13.07 -3.53
C ALA A 215 -4.94 -14.02 -4.74
N LYS A 216 -5.80 -15.06 -4.69
CA LYS A 216 -6.00 -16.00 -5.81
C LYS A 216 -6.50 -15.29 -7.05
N SER A 217 -7.51 -14.43 -6.94
CA SER A 217 -8.03 -13.65 -8.08
C SER A 217 -6.93 -12.82 -8.76
N MET A 218 -6.07 -12.16 -7.96
CA MET A 218 -4.97 -11.35 -8.52
C MET A 218 -3.88 -12.19 -9.20
N VAL A 219 -3.53 -13.34 -8.62
CA VAL A 219 -2.55 -14.27 -9.20
C VAL A 219 -3.09 -14.89 -10.49
N GLU A 220 -4.36 -15.31 -10.51
CA GLU A 220 -5.03 -15.88 -11.68
C GLU A 220 -5.11 -14.88 -12.83
N VAL A 221 -5.49 -13.63 -12.56
CA VAL A 221 -5.49 -12.55 -13.55
C VAL A 221 -4.08 -12.28 -14.07
N GLY A 222 -3.07 -12.26 -13.19
CA GLY A 222 -1.67 -12.13 -13.59
C GLY A 222 -1.23 -13.23 -14.55
N THR A 223 -1.63 -14.47 -14.29
CA THR A 223 -1.36 -15.62 -15.17
C THR A 223 -1.99 -15.44 -16.55
N ILE A 224 -3.24 -14.98 -16.62
CA ILE A 224 -3.93 -14.74 -17.90
C ILE A 224 -3.25 -13.60 -18.68
N LEU A 225 -2.74 -12.58 -18.00
CA LEU A 225 -2.09 -11.41 -18.60
C LEU A 225 -0.57 -11.54 -18.74
N GLU A 226 -0.02 -12.73 -18.48
CA GLU A 226 1.42 -13.04 -18.60
C GLU A 226 2.32 -12.15 -17.71
N VAL A 227 1.82 -11.68 -16.57
CA VAL A 227 2.59 -10.98 -15.54
C VAL A 227 2.87 -11.94 -14.39
N GLY A 228 4.13 -12.10 -14.00
CA GLY A 228 4.55 -12.96 -12.89
C GLY A 228 4.10 -12.39 -11.53
N ILE A 229 2.94 -12.84 -11.00
CA ILE A 229 2.41 -12.35 -9.72
C ILE A 229 2.59 -13.41 -8.63
N VAL A 230 3.16 -12.98 -7.51
CA VAL A 230 3.18 -13.71 -6.24
C VAL A 230 2.39 -12.91 -5.22
N ALA A 231 1.41 -13.52 -4.56
CA ALA A 231 0.65 -12.87 -3.49
C ALA A 231 1.03 -13.44 -2.12
N GLN A 232 1.35 -12.57 -1.18
CA GLN A 232 1.67 -12.90 0.21
C GLN A 232 0.57 -12.33 1.11
N ILE A 233 -0.07 -13.19 1.89
CA ILE A 233 -1.02 -12.79 2.92
C ILE A 233 -0.24 -12.54 4.18
N THR A 234 -0.34 -11.31 4.72
CA THR A 234 0.43 -10.88 5.89
C THR A 234 -0.47 -10.35 7.00
N GLU A 235 -0.04 -10.56 8.24
CA GLU A 235 -0.76 -10.18 9.45
C GLU A 235 -0.81 -8.65 9.59
N MET A 236 -1.97 -8.11 10.00
CA MET A 236 -2.20 -6.69 10.27
C MET A 236 -3.07 -6.45 11.51
N ASP A 237 -2.99 -7.30 12.52
CA ASP A 237 -3.61 -7.08 13.83
C ASP A 237 -2.76 -6.12 14.66
N THR A 238 -1.43 -6.22 14.54
CA THR A 238 -0.45 -5.37 15.20
C THR A 238 0.27 -4.46 14.21
N PRO A 239 0.75 -3.26 14.62
CA PRO A 239 1.44 -2.34 13.71
C PRO A 239 2.78 -2.93 13.23
N ILE A 240 3.21 -2.54 12.03
CA ILE A 240 4.50 -2.96 11.47
C ILE A 240 5.58 -1.97 11.91
N GLY A 241 6.66 -2.51 12.50
CA GLY A 241 7.76 -1.71 12.98
C GLY A 241 7.46 -0.97 14.28
N GLU A 242 8.28 0.01 14.59
CA GLU A 242 8.28 0.77 15.85
C GLU A 242 7.93 2.24 15.65
N MET A 243 8.09 2.77 14.43
CA MET A 243 7.79 4.14 14.04
C MET A 243 6.55 4.20 13.15
N LEU A 244 5.54 4.97 13.55
CA LEU A 244 4.27 5.13 12.86
C LEU A 244 3.99 6.61 12.61
N GLY A 245 3.55 6.97 11.41
CA GLY A 245 3.36 8.35 10.97
C GLY A 245 4.37 8.73 9.88
N ASN A 246 4.11 9.84 9.17
CA ASN A 246 4.82 10.11 7.92
C ASN A 246 6.34 10.28 8.10
N SER A 247 6.78 11.29 8.86
CA SER A 247 8.21 11.52 9.15
C SER A 247 8.83 10.37 9.95
N HIS A 248 8.10 9.81 10.90
CA HIS A 248 8.56 8.70 11.75
C HIS A 248 8.89 7.47 10.93
N GLU A 249 8.04 7.12 9.98
CA GLU A 249 8.29 5.97 9.10
C GLU A 249 9.46 6.20 8.14
N ILE A 250 9.73 7.43 7.71
CA ILE A 250 10.96 7.75 6.93
C ILE A 250 12.22 7.55 7.79
N VAL A 251 12.18 7.91 9.08
CA VAL A 251 13.30 7.62 10.00
C VAL A 251 13.59 6.13 10.04
N GLU A 252 12.55 5.31 10.26
CA GLU A 252 12.71 3.85 10.31
C GLU A 252 13.14 3.25 8.96
N VAL A 253 12.67 3.79 7.83
CA VAL A 253 13.15 3.38 6.49
C VAL A 253 14.67 3.56 6.37
N ILE A 254 15.20 4.69 6.82
CA ILE A 254 16.64 4.96 6.78
C ILE A 254 17.40 4.00 7.70
N ASP A 255 16.86 3.69 8.88
CA ASP A 255 17.48 2.72 9.78
C ASP A 255 17.42 1.30 9.22
N CYS A 256 16.32 0.90 8.58
CA CYS A 256 16.21 -0.36 7.85
C CYS A 256 17.29 -0.47 6.74
N LEU A 257 17.46 0.57 5.93
CA LEU A 257 18.47 0.62 4.86
C LEU A 257 19.92 0.64 5.40
N LYS A 258 20.12 1.05 6.66
CA LYS A 258 21.39 0.94 7.40
C LYS A 258 21.56 -0.42 8.11
N GLY A 259 20.63 -1.37 7.95
CA GLY A 259 20.64 -2.68 8.58
C GLY A 259 20.27 -2.67 10.07
N ARG A 260 19.58 -1.66 10.56
CA ARG A 260 19.19 -1.48 11.98
C ARG A 260 17.67 -1.47 12.20
N GLY A 261 16.89 -1.84 11.19
CA GLY A 261 15.42 -1.83 11.28
C GLY A 261 14.86 -2.93 12.20
N PRO A 262 13.59 -2.77 12.63
CA PRO A 262 12.88 -3.78 13.39
C PRO A 262 12.80 -5.13 12.67
N ASN A 263 12.86 -6.22 13.44
CA ASN A 263 12.93 -7.56 12.86
C ASN A 263 11.72 -7.90 12.00
N ASP A 264 10.51 -7.53 12.40
CA ASP A 264 9.27 -7.81 11.68
C ASP A 264 9.19 -7.04 10.35
N THR A 265 9.66 -5.77 10.34
CA THR A 265 9.79 -4.94 9.14
C THR A 265 10.77 -5.59 8.17
N MET A 266 11.96 -5.96 8.66
CA MET A 266 12.99 -6.57 7.82
C MET A 266 12.62 -7.98 7.36
N GLU A 267 11.86 -8.76 8.14
CA GLU A 267 11.28 -10.03 7.71
C GLU A 267 10.40 -9.83 6.47
N LEU A 268 9.44 -8.89 6.54
CA LEU A 268 8.55 -8.58 5.41
C LEU A 268 9.32 -8.12 4.17
N VAL A 269 10.33 -7.27 4.34
CA VAL A 269 11.16 -6.82 3.21
C VAL A 269 11.89 -7.99 2.54
N ARG A 270 12.47 -8.92 3.34
CA ARG A 270 13.16 -10.12 2.82
C ARG A 270 12.24 -11.01 2.02
N ILE A 271 11.11 -11.42 2.59
CA ILE A 271 10.19 -12.34 1.91
C ILE A 271 9.57 -11.73 0.65
N GLN A 272 9.35 -10.41 0.62
CA GLN A 272 8.86 -9.70 -0.57
C GLN A 272 9.95 -9.61 -1.65
N ALA A 273 11.19 -9.36 -1.28
CA ALA A 273 12.33 -9.37 -2.21
C ALA A 273 12.59 -10.77 -2.78
N GLU A 274 12.56 -11.80 -1.93
CA GLU A 274 12.71 -13.20 -2.33
C GLU A 274 11.63 -13.63 -3.33
N ALA A 275 10.39 -13.19 -3.15
CA ALA A 275 9.30 -13.42 -4.09
C ALA A 275 9.55 -12.79 -5.47
N LEU A 276 10.38 -11.74 -5.54
CA LEU A 276 10.86 -11.11 -6.77
C LEU A 276 12.21 -11.65 -7.24
N GLY A 277 12.75 -12.70 -6.58
CA GLY A 277 14.01 -13.36 -6.94
C GLY A 277 15.26 -12.61 -6.48
N VAL A 278 15.18 -11.77 -5.44
CA VAL A 278 16.29 -10.95 -4.95
C VAL A 278 16.63 -11.31 -3.50
N ASP A 279 17.91 -11.60 -3.25
CA ASP A 279 18.50 -11.58 -1.91
C ASP A 279 18.98 -10.16 -1.61
N ILE A 280 18.44 -9.53 -0.58
CA ILE A 280 18.75 -8.13 -0.23
C ILE A 280 19.96 -7.96 0.70
N GLU A 281 20.43 -9.03 1.34
CA GLU A 281 21.49 -8.95 2.35
C GLU A 281 22.81 -8.33 1.84
N PRO A 282 23.29 -8.63 0.60
CA PRO A 282 24.47 -7.96 0.07
C PRO A 282 24.31 -6.43 0.00
N TYR A 283 23.14 -5.93 -0.41
CA TYR A 283 22.87 -4.50 -0.64
C TYR A 283 22.61 -3.71 0.65
N LEU A 284 22.21 -4.39 1.72
CA LEU A 284 22.19 -3.84 3.07
C LEU A 284 23.61 -3.74 3.64
N LYS A 285 24.40 -4.81 3.47
CA LYS A 285 25.74 -4.92 4.05
C LYS A 285 26.75 -3.94 3.43
N ASP A 286 26.70 -3.75 2.11
CA ASP A 286 27.61 -2.85 1.39
C ASP A 286 27.11 -1.41 1.32
N GLY A 287 25.88 -1.13 1.79
CA GLY A 287 25.25 0.19 1.80
C GLY A 287 24.69 0.65 0.46
N SER A 288 24.75 -0.18 -0.59
CA SER A 288 24.26 0.19 -1.92
C SER A 288 22.73 0.40 -1.95
N GLY A 289 21.98 -0.26 -1.08
CA GLY A 289 20.55 0.00 -0.90
C GLY A 289 20.26 1.44 -0.43
N LEU A 290 21.00 1.91 0.58
CA LEU A 290 20.88 3.30 1.06
C LEU A 290 21.31 4.30 -0.02
N GLU A 291 22.36 3.99 -0.78
CA GLU A 291 22.80 4.85 -1.88
C GLU A 291 21.72 4.95 -2.98
N GLN A 292 21.03 3.86 -3.33
CA GLN A 292 19.90 3.93 -4.27
C GLN A 292 18.72 4.73 -3.74
N PHE A 293 18.45 4.71 -2.44
CA PHE A 293 17.46 5.59 -1.81
C PHE A 293 17.85 7.07 -1.97
N LYS A 294 19.11 7.44 -1.71
CA LYS A 294 19.65 8.78 -1.94
C LYS A 294 19.45 9.20 -3.40
N GLN A 295 19.83 8.34 -4.34
CA GLN A 295 19.68 8.61 -5.76
C GLN A 295 18.22 8.76 -6.20
N MET A 296 17.30 7.97 -5.62
CA MET A 296 15.86 8.11 -5.85
C MET A 296 15.37 9.48 -5.38
N CYS A 297 15.73 9.90 -4.17
CA CYS A 297 15.38 11.22 -3.63
C CYS A 297 15.89 12.37 -4.53
N ILE A 298 17.14 12.31 -4.96
CA ILE A 298 17.75 13.32 -5.83
C ILE A 298 17.02 13.40 -7.18
N ARG A 299 16.78 12.24 -7.82
CA ARG A 299 16.05 12.19 -9.11
C ARG A 299 14.61 12.68 -9.00
N GLN A 300 14.04 12.63 -7.81
CA GLN A 300 12.69 13.13 -7.52
C GLN A 300 12.70 14.53 -6.88
N GLY A 301 13.77 15.29 -7.04
CA GLY A 301 13.81 16.73 -6.79
C GLY A 301 14.38 17.17 -5.44
N VAL A 302 14.78 16.23 -4.58
CA VAL A 302 15.38 16.60 -3.28
C VAL A 302 16.81 17.10 -3.50
N GLU A 303 17.15 18.23 -2.91
CA GLU A 303 18.50 18.79 -2.93
C GLU A 303 19.52 17.83 -2.32
N HIS A 304 20.71 17.70 -2.94
CA HIS A 304 21.74 16.76 -2.51
C HIS A 304 22.13 16.94 -1.03
N SER A 305 22.30 18.17 -0.58
CA SER A 305 22.65 18.49 0.81
C SER A 305 21.53 18.07 1.80
N THR A 306 20.28 18.18 1.37
CA THR A 306 19.10 17.72 2.13
C THR A 306 19.10 16.20 2.24
N VAL A 307 19.41 15.47 1.17
CA VAL A 307 19.47 14.00 1.17
C VAL A 307 20.58 13.50 2.09
N GLU A 308 21.78 14.10 2.05
CA GLU A 308 22.86 13.73 2.96
C GLU A 308 22.49 13.99 4.42
N SER A 309 21.92 15.16 4.74
CA SER A 309 21.44 15.47 6.08
C SER A 309 20.32 14.54 6.54
N LEU A 310 19.38 14.22 5.64
CA LEU A 310 18.31 13.26 5.89
C LEU A 310 18.85 11.87 6.25
N CYS A 311 19.83 11.39 5.51
CA CYS A 311 20.39 10.06 5.75
C CYS A 311 21.33 10.04 6.99
N ASP A 312 21.99 11.15 7.34
CA ASP A 312 22.84 11.24 8.53
C ASP A 312 22.01 11.39 9.81
N ASN A 313 21.18 12.42 9.86
CA ASN A 313 20.29 12.74 10.97
C ASN A 313 18.89 13.13 10.45
N PRO A 314 17.98 12.16 10.26
CA PRO A 314 16.66 12.41 9.66
C PRO A 314 15.89 13.56 10.32
N TRP A 315 15.95 13.62 11.65
CA TRP A 315 15.26 14.66 12.41
C TRP A 315 15.83 16.09 12.25
N SER A 316 16.97 16.26 11.57
CA SER A 316 17.45 17.59 11.19
C SER A 316 16.71 18.19 9.99
N VAL A 317 16.01 17.35 9.22
CA VAL A 317 15.37 17.68 7.94
C VAL A 317 13.87 17.52 7.99
N LEU A 318 13.39 16.40 8.58
CA LEU A 318 11.98 16.05 8.59
C LEU A 318 11.14 16.96 9.49
N PRO A 319 9.88 17.22 9.12
CA PRO A 319 8.91 17.89 9.98
C PRO A 319 8.77 17.22 11.33
N LYS A 320 8.64 18.03 12.38
CA LYS A 320 8.44 17.61 13.76
C LYS A 320 7.17 18.23 14.30
N ALA A 321 6.45 17.50 15.14
CA ALA A 321 5.38 18.07 15.95
C ALA A 321 5.95 18.97 17.07
N LYS A 322 5.09 19.83 17.63
CA LYS A 322 5.49 20.79 18.67
C LYS A 322 5.67 20.15 20.04
N GLN A 323 4.91 19.09 20.33
CA GLN A 323 4.87 18.45 21.63
C GLN A 323 5.16 16.96 21.51
N ARG A 324 5.87 16.42 22.48
CA ARG A 324 6.04 14.98 22.68
C ARG A 324 5.41 14.58 24.01
N PHE A 325 4.41 13.73 23.94
CA PHE A 325 3.81 13.09 25.10
C PHE A 325 4.39 11.68 25.27
N THR A 326 4.66 11.29 26.52
CA THR A 326 5.15 9.95 26.86
C THR A 326 4.09 9.25 27.69
N TRP A 327 3.57 8.14 27.17
CA TRP A 327 2.67 7.29 27.94
C TRP A 327 3.45 6.18 28.62
N GLN A 328 3.12 5.97 29.90
CA GLN A 328 3.77 5.00 30.75
C GLN A 328 2.87 3.79 30.97
N ALA A 329 3.45 2.62 31.14
CA ALA A 329 2.72 1.39 31.45
C ALA A 329 1.88 1.56 32.71
N PRO A 330 0.56 1.35 32.66
CA PRO A 330 -0.32 1.50 33.84
C PRO A 330 -0.12 0.39 34.87
N VAL A 331 0.36 -0.76 34.43
CA VAL A 331 0.62 -1.96 35.24
C VAL A 331 1.92 -2.62 34.80
N SER A 332 2.54 -3.40 35.69
CA SER A 332 3.62 -4.32 35.29
C SER A 332 3.02 -5.56 34.63
N GLY A 333 3.62 -6.04 33.56
CA GLY A 333 3.14 -7.22 32.83
C GLY A 333 3.72 -7.36 31.45
N TRP A 334 3.34 -8.42 30.75
CA TRP A 334 3.66 -8.65 29.35
C TRP A 334 2.69 -7.91 28.45
N ILE A 335 3.20 -7.23 27.43
CA ILE A 335 2.36 -6.68 26.36
C ILE A 335 1.91 -7.86 25.49
N THR A 336 0.61 -8.14 25.46
CA THR A 336 0.05 -9.29 24.72
C THR A 336 -0.65 -8.90 23.45
N ASP A 337 -1.07 -7.64 23.29
CA ASP A 337 -1.65 -7.09 22.05
C ASP A 337 -1.35 -5.58 21.94
N ILE A 338 -1.12 -5.12 20.73
CA ILE A 338 -1.08 -3.70 20.35
C ILE A 338 -1.98 -3.55 19.12
N ASP A 339 -3.15 -2.98 19.31
CA ASP A 339 -4.19 -2.87 18.27
C ASP A 339 -3.78 -1.85 17.19
N ALA A 340 -3.39 -2.36 16.02
CA ALA A 340 -2.97 -1.54 14.88
C ALA A 340 -4.10 -0.62 14.37
N TYR A 341 -5.36 -1.08 14.38
CA TYR A 341 -6.49 -0.27 13.94
C TYR A 341 -6.68 0.95 14.85
N ARG A 342 -6.56 0.73 16.16
CA ARG A 342 -6.66 1.80 17.16
C ARG A 342 -5.53 2.81 17.00
N LEU A 343 -4.28 2.34 16.81
CA LEU A 343 -3.13 3.23 16.56
C LEU A 343 -3.29 4.03 15.26
N GLY A 344 -3.77 3.39 14.19
CA GLY A 344 -4.06 4.09 12.93
C GLY A 344 -5.15 5.17 13.10
N THR A 345 -6.19 4.91 13.91
CA THR A 345 -7.24 5.88 14.22
C THR A 345 -6.69 7.05 15.05
N ILE A 346 -5.81 6.77 16.00
CA ILE A 346 -5.11 7.78 16.80
C ILE A 346 -4.26 8.67 15.88
N LEU A 347 -3.44 8.08 15.00
CA LEU A 347 -2.64 8.83 14.02
C LEU A 347 -3.49 9.75 13.14
N LEU A 348 -4.63 9.24 12.67
CA LEU A 348 -5.59 10.03 11.89
C LEU A 348 -6.10 11.23 12.71
N SER A 349 -6.46 11.03 13.97
CA SER A 349 -6.93 12.09 14.87
C SER A 349 -5.86 13.14 15.19
N MET A 350 -4.58 12.74 15.19
CA MET A 350 -3.42 13.61 15.35
C MET A 350 -3.06 14.39 14.07
N GLY A 351 -3.76 14.13 12.97
CA GLY A 351 -3.54 14.79 11.69
C GLY A 351 -2.47 14.13 10.80
N ALA A 352 -1.98 12.93 11.13
CA ALA A 352 -1.03 12.20 10.29
C ALA A 352 -1.66 11.62 9.01
N GLY A 353 -2.98 11.56 8.92
CA GLY A 353 -3.78 11.09 7.78
C GLY A 353 -4.88 12.09 7.38
N ARG A 354 -5.78 11.65 6.48
CA ARG A 354 -6.90 12.46 5.97
C ARG A 354 -8.23 11.77 6.24
N ASN A 355 -9.22 12.56 6.68
CA ASN A 355 -10.63 12.17 6.67
C ASN A 355 -11.27 12.52 5.32
N HIS A 356 -10.85 13.64 4.71
CA HIS A 356 -11.30 14.09 3.39
C HIS A 356 -10.09 14.31 2.46
N PRO A 357 -10.24 14.12 1.14
CA PRO A 357 -9.14 14.23 0.18
C PRO A 357 -8.35 15.55 0.24
N ASP A 358 -9.03 16.64 0.62
CA ASP A 358 -8.46 17.99 0.66
C ASP A 358 -7.87 18.37 2.03
N ASP A 359 -7.92 17.46 3.03
CA ASP A 359 -7.37 17.73 4.35
C ASP A 359 -5.84 17.87 4.28
N ALA A 360 -5.31 18.87 4.97
CA ALA A 360 -3.88 19.04 5.15
C ALA A 360 -3.34 17.95 6.10
N ILE A 361 -2.18 17.40 5.77
CA ILE A 361 -1.49 16.41 6.62
C ILE A 361 -0.45 17.11 7.50
N ASN A 362 -0.46 16.75 8.78
CA ASN A 362 0.65 17.03 9.69
C ASN A 362 1.70 15.92 9.60
N HIS A 363 2.74 16.14 8.80
CA HIS A 363 3.81 15.17 8.62
C HIS A 363 4.66 14.95 9.89
N GLY A 364 4.65 15.87 10.85
CA GLY A 364 5.36 15.74 12.11
C GLY A 364 4.64 14.88 13.15
N ALA A 365 3.33 14.64 12.97
CA ALA A 365 2.56 13.79 13.87
C ALA A 365 2.95 12.32 13.69
N GLY A 366 3.17 11.62 14.82
CA GLY A 366 3.56 10.22 14.79
C GLY A 366 3.61 9.57 16.16
N ILE A 367 3.87 8.27 16.14
CA ILE A 367 3.97 7.41 17.32
C ILE A 367 5.29 6.63 17.24
N GLU A 368 6.02 6.59 18.34
CA GLU A 368 7.21 5.78 18.52
C GLU A 368 6.95 4.75 19.61
N LEU A 369 6.96 3.47 19.24
CA LEU A 369 6.78 2.34 20.15
C LEU A 369 8.14 1.97 20.76
N LEU A 370 8.26 2.08 22.07
CA LEU A 370 9.49 1.71 22.80
C LEU A 370 9.51 0.23 23.15
N PHE A 371 8.34 -0.39 23.18
CA PHE A 371 8.13 -1.81 23.45
C PHE A 371 7.06 -2.36 22.52
N THR A 372 7.12 -3.65 22.26
CA THR A 372 6.26 -4.33 21.30
C THR A 372 5.60 -5.55 21.95
N VAL A 373 4.71 -6.23 21.21
CA VAL A 373 4.07 -7.47 21.69
C VAL A 373 5.14 -8.51 22.06
N GLY A 374 5.01 -9.09 23.24
CA GLY A 374 5.95 -10.06 23.78
C GLY A 374 6.99 -9.48 24.75
N ASP A 375 7.04 -8.16 24.89
CA ASP A 375 7.93 -7.52 25.87
C ASP A 375 7.28 -7.43 27.24
N TYR A 376 8.10 -7.53 28.30
CA TYR A 376 7.67 -7.30 29.67
C TYR A 376 8.00 -5.87 30.09
N VAL A 377 7.03 -5.16 30.67
CA VAL A 377 7.19 -3.78 31.15
C VAL A 377 6.85 -3.65 32.61
N LYS A 378 7.40 -2.63 33.25
CA LYS A 378 7.11 -2.30 34.67
C LYS A 378 6.11 -1.13 34.71
N ALA A 379 5.25 -1.13 35.75
CA ALA A 379 4.36 0.01 35.99
C ALA A 379 5.18 1.31 36.11
N GLY A 380 4.75 2.36 35.36
CA GLY A 380 5.43 3.64 35.29
C GLY A 380 6.57 3.71 34.26
N GLU A 381 6.90 2.62 33.55
CA GLU A 381 7.93 2.60 32.52
C GLU A 381 7.40 3.26 31.23
N PRO A 382 8.14 4.20 30.60
CA PRO A 382 7.78 4.76 29.31
C PRO A 382 7.67 3.67 28.25
N ILE A 383 6.53 3.55 27.55
CA ILE A 383 6.32 2.50 26.54
C ILE A 383 5.95 3.03 25.17
N VAL A 384 5.51 4.28 25.07
CA VAL A 384 5.22 4.91 23.80
C VAL A 384 5.40 6.43 23.86
N HIS A 385 5.91 7.01 22.79
CA HIS A 385 5.91 8.45 22.55
C HIS A 385 4.89 8.80 21.48
N LEU A 386 4.14 9.89 21.69
CA LEU A 386 3.25 10.50 20.73
C LEU A 386 3.77 11.91 20.43
N ASP A 387 4.07 12.17 19.16
CA ASP A 387 4.46 13.48 18.66
C ASP A 387 3.25 14.16 18.01
N MET A 388 2.77 15.28 18.56
CA MET A 388 1.54 15.93 18.14
C MET A 388 1.56 17.44 18.37
N GLU A 389 0.65 18.19 17.73
CA GLU A 389 0.63 19.65 17.81
C GLU A 389 0.09 20.19 19.13
N ASP A 390 -0.93 19.55 19.69
CA ASP A 390 -1.66 20.02 20.86
C ASP A 390 -2.21 18.83 21.68
N TYR A 391 -1.44 18.41 22.67
CA TYR A 391 -1.86 17.32 23.56
C TYR A 391 -2.89 17.79 24.60
N ASP A 392 -2.81 19.03 25.08
CA ASP A 392 -3.65 19.53 26.17
C ASP A 392 -5.13 19.58 25.79
N ASN A 393 -5.44 19.79 24.51
CA ASN A 393 -6.78 19.80 23.96
C ASN A 393 -7.18 18.48 23.26
N HIS A 394 -6.25 17.52 23.15
CA HIS A 394 -6.50 16.26 22.45
C HIS A 394 -5.83 15.08 23.17
N HIS A 395 -6.66 14.24 23.79
CA HIS A 395 -6.23 13.01 24.46
C HIS A 395 -6.56 11.79 23.61
N PRO A 396 -5.63 11.22 22.87
CA PRO A 396 -5.94 10.20 21.85
C PRO A 396 -6.33 8.82 22.40
N GLY A 397 -6.31 8.61 23.74
CA GLY A 397 -6.73 7.35 24.36
C GLY A 397 -5.80 6.19 24.00
N ILE A 398 -4.47 6.42 24.05
CA ILE A 398 -3.45 5.42 23.65
C ILE A 398 -3.54 4.13 24.45
N GLY A 399 -3.98 4.19 25.70
CA GLY A 399 -4.12 3.01 26.58
C GLY A 399 -5.09 1.96 26.03
N ASP A 400 -6.09 2.37 25.25
CA ASP A 400 -7.07 1.45 24.65
C ASP A 400 -6.46 0.59 23.52
N ALA A 401 -5.25 0.92 23.07
CA ALA A 401 -4.55 0.14 22.05
C ALA A 401 -3.71 -1.00 22.66
N TYR A 402 -3.50 -1.03 23.97
CA TYR A 402 -2.60 -1.98 24.62
C TYR A 402 -3.36 -2.98 25.50
N THR A 403 -2.94 -4.24 25.44
CA THR A 403 -3.39 -5.29 26.35
C THR A 403 -2.20 -5.84 27.13
N PHE A 404 -2.35 -5.97 28.45
CA PHE A 404 -1.32 -6.50 29.36
C PHE A 404 -1.79 -7.80 30.03
N SER A 405 -0.84 -8.68 30.37
CA SER A 405 -1.09 -9.95 31.08
C SER A 405 0.04 -10.25 32.04
N ASP A 406 -0.29 -10.95 33.12
CA ASP A 406 0.71 -11.50 34.06
C ASP A 406 1.53 -12.64 33.41
N ASN A 407 1.03 -13.26 32.36
CA ASN A 407 1.69 -14.34 31.64
C ASN A 407 2.19 -13.87 30.27
N PRO A 408 3.35 -14.37 29.82
CA PRO A 408 3.83 -14.08 28.47
C PRO A 408 2.83 -14.58 27.43
N PRO A 409 2.74 -13.94 26.25
CA PRO A 409 1.91 -14.46 25.17
C PRO A 409 2.40 -15.86 24.76
N SER A 410 1.48 -16.70 24.31
CA SER A 410 1.75 -18.11 23.95
C SER A 410 2.74 -18.28 22.79
N GLN A 411 2.92 -17.25 21.99
CA GLN A 411 3.97 -17.13 20.96
C GLN A 411 4.60 -15.74 21.06
N SER A 412 5.92 -15.70 21.21
CA SER A 412 6.68 -14.48 21.04
C SER A 412 6.70 -14.16 19.53
N ARG A 413 5.93 -13.17 19.11
CA ARG A 413 5.81 -12.68 17.71
C ARG A 413 5.78 -13.80 16.66
N PRO A 414 4.60 -14.24 16.20
CA PRO A 414 4.50 -15.09 15.02
C PRO A 414 5.07 -14.34 13.80
N SER A 415 5.55 -15.08 12.80
CA SER A 415 5.88 -14.51 11.48
C SER A 415 4.74 -13.64 10.98
N ARG A 416 5.08 -12.49 10.38
CA ARG A 416 4.09 -11.65 9.70
C ARG A 416 3.49 -12.34 8.47
N LEU A 417 4.23 -13.25 7.85
CA LEU A 417 3.74 -14.03 6.72
C LEU A 417 2.79 -15.13 7.18
N ILE A 418 1.56 -15.08 6.72
CA ILE A 418 0.55 -16.12 6.96
C ILE A 418 0.62 -17.18 5.85
N GLU A 419 0.62 -16.75 4.58
CA GLU A 419 0.57 -17.64 3.43
C GLU A 419 1.15 -16.98 2.18
N THR A 420 1.77 -17.76 1.30
CA THR A 420 2.16 -17.31 -0.05
C THR A 420 1.38 -18.07 -1.09
N ILE A 421 0.80 -17.35 -2.05
CA ILE A 421 0.02 -17.90 -3.17
C ILE A 421 0.79 -17.64 -4.46
N TYR A 422 1.06 -18.71 -5.17
CA TYR A 422 1.72 -18.73 -6.47
C TYR A 422 0.72 -19.09 -7.57
N ALA A 423 1.05 -18.77 -8.82
CA ALA A 423 0.35 -19.32 -9.97
C ALA A 423 0.41 -20.86 -9.95
N ASP A 424 -0.70 -21.50 -10.28
CA ASP A 424 -0.71 -22.95 -10.50
C ASP A 424 0.24 -23.29 -11.66
N LYS A 425 1.04 -24.37 -11.50
CA LYS A 425 2.02 -24.81 -12.50
C LYS A 425 1.35 -25.46 -13.68
#